data_c126d061689d6c8e859a542a1e3d232e
#
_entry.id   c126d061689d6c8e859a542a1e3d232e
#
_cell.length_a   1.000
_cell.length_b   1.000
_cell.length_c   1.000
_cell.angle_alpha   90.00
_cell.angle_beta   90.00
_cell.angle_gamma   90.00
#
_symmetry.space_group_name_H-M   'P 1'
#
loop_
_entity.id
_entity.type
_entity.pdbx_description
1 polymer ?
#
loop_
_entity_poly.entity_id
_entity_poly.type
_entity_poly.pdbx_seq_one_letter_code
_entity_poly.pdbx_strand_id
1 'polypeptide(L)'
;MSKGIVVIITGTLSLLFSSLMEGYSQDGSGHSARIMFYNVENLFDIFDDTTTDDDEFLPDGIRRWNYTRYSRKINSLYKTILAAGEWSPPAIVAFCEIENRKVLEDLVHGTNLSKYNYSIIHQDSPDPRGIDVCMIYRKNMIDIISFRYLLPPVTGDNPDATRSVLYSRCLFSGDTIHLFVNHWPSRRGGALAGECIRMQIAGMIRVKIDSITSVMNSKARIIIMGDFNATPEDQEIKLITEDYDSGMSMINLSESLAGGTGTYRYRGTWEIIDQVIVSDGLLNCRSGVYSHPGMLRIFKPDFLLKKDPLYPGLSPFSTWTGYRYQGGFSDHLPVILELLVR
;
A
#
# COMPACT_ATOMS: atom_id res chain seq x y z
N MET A 1 -43.57 63.64 27.93
CA MET A 1 -43.23 62.66 28.96
C MET A 1 -43.87 61.37 28.62
N SER A 2 -43.11 60.45 28.03
CA SER A 2 -43.46 59.03 27.98
C SER A 2 -42.18 58.29 27.66
N LYS A 3 -41.69 57.47 28.59
CA LYS A 3 -40.49 56.69 28.49
C LYS A 3 -40.82 55.41 27.74
N GLY A 4 -40.22 55.18 26.56
CA GLY A 4 -40.29 53.95 25.87
C GLY A 4 -39.26 52.96 26.43
N ILE A 5 -39.76 51.78 26.81
CA ILE A 5 -38.98 50.66 27.29
C ILE A 5 -38.45 49.88 26.05
N VAL A 6 -37.12 49.81 25.88
CA VAL A 6 -36.47 48.90 24.91
C VAL A 6 -36.26 47.56 25.61
N VAL A 7 -36.96 46.52 25.18
CA VAL A 7 -36.72 45.14 25.61
C VAL A 7 -35.72 44.54 24.68
N ILE A 8 -34.53 44.26 25.20
CA ILE A 8 -33.49 43.49 24.50
C ILE A 8 -33.83 42.00 24.69
N ILE A 9 -34.21 41.33 23.60
CA ILE A 9 -34.31 39.86 23.55
C ILE A 9 -32.98 39.36 23.04
N THR A 10 -32.05 39.08 23.95
CA THR A 10 -30.87 38.29 23.72
C THR A 10 -31.04 36.98 24.48
N GLY A 11 -31.07 35.89 23.75
CA GLY A 11 -31.03 34.60 24.39
C GLY A 11 -31.81 33.53 23.66
N THR A 12 -31.12 32.44 23.38
CA THR A 12 -31.62 31.12 22.93
C THR A 12 -31.52 30.83 21.44
N LEU A 13 -30.30 30.91 20.88
CA LEU A 13 -29.96 30.14 19.67
C LEU A 13 -28.56 29.45 19.78
N SER A 14 -28.24 28.96 20.98
CA SER A 14 -26.96 28.29 21.27
C SER A 14 -27.11 26.88 21.85
N LEU A 15 -28.26 26.25 21.74
CA LEU A 15 -28.52 24.97 22.42
C LEU A 15 -29.04 23.84 21.51
N LEU A 16 -28.89 23.96 20.19
CA LEU A 16 -29.33 22.90 19.25
C LEU A 16 -28.22 22.35 18.35
N PHE A 17 -26.96 22.67 18.64
CA PHE A 17 -25.81 22.08 17.89
C PHE A 17 -24.93 21.19 18.75
N SER A 18 -25.30 20.88 19.99
CA SER A 18 -24.51 20.04 20.91
C SER A 18 -25.04 18.64 21.14
N SER A 19 -26.02 18.16 20.38
CA SER A 19 -26.58 16.81 20.57
C SER A 19 -26.35 15.80 19.46
N LEU A 20 -25.38 16.05 18.57
CA LEU A 20 -24.95 15.09 17.51
C LEU A 20 -23.47 14.69 17.60
N MET A 21 -22.83 15.03 18.71
CA MET A 21 -21.51 14.51 19.09
C MET A 21 -21.67 13.59 20.30
N GLU A 22 -22.68 12.74 20.30
CA GLU A 22 -22.77 11.68 21.30
C GLU A 22 -21.80 10.57 20.93
N GLY A 23 -20.75 10.50 21.73
CA GLY A 23 -20.22 9.25 22.20
C GLY A 23 -19.29 8.48 21.28
N TYR A 24 -18.21 9.06 20.75
CA TYR A 24 -16.96 8.29 20.75
C TYR A 24 -16.31 8.47 22.13
N SER A 25 -16.80 7.69 23.07
CA SER A 25 -16.19 7.49 24.38
C SER A 25 -14.71 7.14 24.21
N GLN A 26 -13.84 8.00 24.69
CA GLN A 26 -12.43 7.70 24.95
C GLN A 26 -12.31 6.80 26.19
N ASP A 27 -12.92 5.63 26.17
CA ASP A 27 -12.71 4.59 27.18
C ASP A 27 -12.77 3.21 26.54
N GLY A 28 -11.73 2.90 25.86
CA GLY A 28 -11.33 1.62 25.35
C GLY A 28 -10.01 1.82 24.64
N SER A 29 -8.92 1.42 25.28
CA SER A 29 -7.60 1.29 24.64
C SER A 29 -7.63 0.22 23.54
N GLY A 30 -8.50 0.41 22.55
CA GLY A 30 -8.55 -0.39 21.35
C GLY A 30 -7.24 -0.16 20.58
N HIS A 31 -6.35 -1.15 20.64
CA HIS A 31 -5.16 -1.11 19.82
C HIS A 31 -5.61 -1.08 18.35
N SER A 32 -5.27 -0.01 17.63
CA SER A 32 -5.44 0.05 16.18
C SER A 32 -4.07 0.01 15.51
N ALA A 33 -4.03 -0.53 14.30
CA ALA A 33 -2.84 -0.55 13.48
C ALA A 33 -3.17 -0.12 12.05
N ARG A 34 -2.33 0.70 11.44
CA ARG A 34 -2.41 1.02 10.02
C ARG A 34 -1.41 0.18 9.26
N ILE A 35 -1.88 -0.41 8.16
CA ILE A 35 -1.04 -1.07 7.17
C ILE A 35 -1.09 -0.22 5.92
N MET A 36 0.07 0.19 5.41
CA MET A 36 0.22 1.01 4.21
C MET A 36 0.89 0.19 3.12
N PHE A 37 0.41 0.27 1.88
CA PHE A 37 1.15 -0.14 0.70
C PHE A 37 1.51 1.07 -0.14
N TYR A 38 2.72 1.10 -0.71
CA TYR A 38 3.18 2.18 -1.55
C TYR A 38 4.16 1.69 -2.63
N ASN A 39 3.77 1.82 -3.90
CA ASN A 39 4.72 1.78 -5.00
C ASN A 39 5.52 3.08 -4.98
N VAL A 40 6.83 2.98 -4.83
CA VAL A 40 7.69 4.16 -4.60
C VAL A 40 8.32 4.73 -5.88
N GLU A 41 7.98 4.23 -7.06
CA GLU A 41 8.53 4.67 -8.34
C GLU A 41 10.06 4.63 -8.34
N ASN A 42 10.61 3.40 -8.34
CA ASN A 42 12.04 3.11 -8.52
C ASN A 42 12.95 3.78 -7.46
N LEU A 43 13.00 3.21 -6.27
CA LEU A 43 13.96 3.61 -5.24
C LEU A 43 15.25 2.85 -5.42
N PHE A 44 16.16 3.41 -6.19
CA PHE A 44 17.54 2.95 -6.39
C PHE A 44 18.50 3.73 -5.51
N ASP A 45 19.62 3.12 -5.12
CA ASP A 45 20.76 3.86 -4.60
C ASP A 45 21.58 4.49 -5.74
N ILE A 46 22.86 4.75 -5.57
CA ILE A 46 23.72 5.40 -6.56
C ILE A 46 24.91 4.54 -6.98
N PHE A 47 24.91 3.29 -6.56
CA PHE A 47 25.98 2.34 -6.79
C PHE A 47 25.52 1.30 -7.80
N ASP A 48 26.41 0.88 -8.67
CA ASP A 48 26.18 -0.12 -9.70
C ASP A 48 26.05 -1.52 -9.07
N ASP A 49 24.92 -2.19 -9.30
CA ASP A 49 24.77 -3.62 -9.07
C ASP A 49 24.99 -4.38 -10.38
N THR A 50 26.18 -4.88 -10.59
CA THR A 50 26.58 -5.61 -11.81
C THR A 50 25.74 -6.86 -12.11
N THR A 51 24.79 -7.24 -11.25
CA THR A 51 23.90 -8.38 -11.43
C THR A 51 22.52 -8.00 -11.94
N THR A 52 22.21 -6.70 -12.02
CA THR A 52 20.91 -6.16 -12.44
C THR A 52 21.07 -5.07 -13.50
N ASP A 53 19.97 -4.69 -14.12
CA ASP A 53 19.87 -3.67 -15.19
C ASP A 53 19.54 -2.30 -14.57
N ASP A 54 20.41 -1.78 -13.70
CA ASP A 54 20.21 -0.53 -12.95
C ASP A 54 21.00 0.66 -13.53
N ASP A 55 21.79 0.47 -14.60
CA ASP A 55 22.65 1.47 -15.25
C ASP A 55 22.00 2.84 -15.44
N GLU A 56 20.68 2.88 -15.74
CA GLU A 56 19.99 4.14 -15.95
C GLU A 56 19.85 4.98 -14.66
N PHE A 57 20.00 4.36 -13.49
CA PHE A 57 19.91 4.99 -12.17
C PHE A 57 21.29 5.34 -11.56
N LEU A 58 22.35 5.27 -12.33
CA LEU A 58 23.68 5.70 -11.89
C LEU A 58 23.89 7.21 -12.05
N PRO A 59 24.90 7.81 -11.38
CA PRO A 59 25.21 9.24 -11.51
C PRO A 59 25.54 9.69 -12.92
N ASP A 60 26.16 8.84 -13.73
CA ASP A 60 26.50 9.04 -15.14
C ASP A 60 25.49 8.39 -16.11
N GLY A 61 24.53 7.62 -15.58
CA GLY A 61 23.44 7.02 -16.34
C GLY A 61 22.49 8.07 -16.93
N ILE A 62 21.58 7.64 -17.81
CA ILE A 62 20.68 8.54 -18.54
C ILE A 62 19.77 9.36 -17.59
N ARG A 63 19.42 8.85 -16.42
CA ARG A 63 18.65 9.54 -15.39
C ARG A 63 19.51 10.47 -14.53
N ARG A 64 20.83 10.36 -14.60
CA ARG A 64 21.78 11.12 -13.78
C ARG A 64 21.38 11.08 -12.30
N TRP A 65 21.13 9.86 -11.81
CA TRP A 65 20.69 9.61 -10.44
C TRP A 65 21.86 9.78 -9.49
N ASN A 66 21.86 10.80 -8.67
CA ASN A 66 22.97 11.15 -7.79
C ASN A 66 22.53 11.28 -6.34
N TYR A 67 23.47 11.39 -5.43
CA TYR A 67 23.24 11.45 -4.00
C TYR A 67 22.21 12.52 -3.59
N THR A 68 22.19 13.68 -4.21
CA THR A 68 21.22 14.76 -3.91
C THR A 68 19.80 14.33 -4.26
N ARG A 69 19.58 13.68 -5.40
CA ARG A 69 18.28 13.17 -5.83
C ARG A 69 17.84 11.98 -4.98
N TYR A 70 18.77 11.08 -4.69
CA TYR A 70 18.54 9.95 -3.81
C TYR A 70 18.12 10.39 -2.41
N SER A 71 18.90 11.25 -1.77
CA SER A 71 18.58 11.78 -0.43
C SER A 71 17.24 12.52 -0.40
N ARG A 72 16.91 13.24 -1.48
CA ARG A 72 15.59 13.88 -1.60
C ARG A 72 14.47 12.85 -1.69
N LYS A 73 14.66 11.77 -2.44
CA LYS A 73 13.69 10.67 -2.56
C LYS A 73 13.45 9.98 -1.21
N ILE A 74 14.52 9.62 -0.49
CA ILE A 74 14.45 9.07 0.87
C ILE A 74 13.64 10.00 1.79
N ASN A 75 13.93 11.31 1.78
CA ASN A 75 13.19 12.29 2.59
C ASN A 75 11.72 12.44 2.16
N SER A 76 11.42 12.32 0.87
CA SER A 76 10.05 12.33 0.36
C SER A 76 9.26 11.13 0.86
N LEU A 77 9.83 9.92 0.82
CA LEU A 77 9.22 8.70 1.35
C LEU A 77 9.02 8.78 2.87
N TYR A 78 10.04 9.20 3.60
CA TYR A 78 9.94 9.44 5.05
C TYR A 78 8.77 10.39 5.38
N LYS A 79 8.67 11.53 4.69
CA LYS A 79 7.59 12.50 4.86
C LYS A 79 6.22 11.89 4.58
N THR A 80 6.11 11.07 3.53
CA THR A 80 4.86 10.40 3.16
C THR A 80 4.42 9.41 4.24
N ILE A 81 5.34 8.59 4.76
CA ILE A 81 5.07 7.61 5.82
C ILE A 81 4.61 8.29 7.10
N LEU A 82 5.27 9.37 7.53
CA LEU A 82 4.85 10.10 8.73
C LEU A 82 3.48 10.75 8.55
N ALA A 83 3.24 11.39 7.41
CA ALA A 83 1.96 12.04 7.13
C ALA A 83 0.81 11.03 7.02
N ALA A 84 1.06 9.84 6.47
CA ALA A 84 0.08 8.75 6.40
C ALA A 84 -0.30 8.22 7.78
N GLY A 85 0.61 8.31 8.73
CA GLY A 85 0.43 7.88 10.11
C GLY A 85 -0.35 8.85 10.99
N GLU A 86 -0.52 10.11 10.59
CA GLU A 86 -1.11 11.15 11.44
C GLU A 86 -0.40 11.27 12.79
N TRP A 87 -0.99 10.70 13.86
CA TRP A 87 -0.43 10.71 15.22
C TRP A 87 0.59 9.59 15.48
N SER A 88 0.53 8.49 14.71
CA SER A 88 1.42 7.33 14.86
C SER A 88 1.71 6.72 13.49
N PRO A 89 2.98 6.61 13.08
CA PRO A 89 3.32 6.01 11.80
C PRO A 89 2.73 4.61 11.63
N PRO A 90 2.44 4.16 10.39
CA PRO A 90 1.85 2.86 10.14
C PRO A 90 2.62 1.73 10.84
N ALA A 91 1.91 0.73 11.34
CA ALA A 91 2.53 -0.44 11.98
C ALA A 91 3.30 -1.30 10.98
N ILE A 92 2.80 -1.36 9.73
CA ILE A 92 3.46 -1.99 8.58
C ILE A 92 3.43 -1.01 7.41
N VAL A 93 4.56 -0.87 6.70
CA VAL A 93 4.61 -0.24 5.39
C VAL A 93 5.19 -1.25 4.41
N ALA A 94 4.37 -1.70 3.50
CA ALA A 94 4.74 -2.57 2.39
C ALA A 94 5.08 -1.70 1.17
N PHE A 95 6.11 -2.09 0.44
CA PHE A 95 6.61 -1.35 -0.70
C PHE A 95 6.80 -2.27 -1.91
N CYS A 96 6.83 -1.67 -3.08
CA CYS A 96 7.45 -2.24 -4.26
C CYS A 96 8.30 -1.19 -4.99
N GLU A 97 9.06 -1.64 -5.97
CA GLU A 97 10.08 -0.87 -6.69
C GLU A 97 11.21 -0.39 -5.77
N ILE A 98 11.63 -1.28 -4.89
CA ILE A 98 12.78 -1.14 -4.01
C ILE A 98 13.93 -1.94 -4.60
N GLU A 99 15.07 -1.32 -4.81
CA GLU A 99 16.25 -1.98 -5.38
C GLU A 99 16.84 -3.01 -4.43
N ASN A 100 17.21 -2.58 -3.22
CA ASN A 100 17.97 -3.42 -2.31
C ASN A 100 17.67 -3.11 -0.83
N ARG A 101 18.25 -3.91 0.07
CA ARG A 101 18.12 -3.70 1.51
C ARG A 101 18.72 -2.38 2.00
N LYS A 102 19.81 -1.92 1.34
CA LYS A 102 20.52 -0.70 1.74
C LYS A 102 19.62 0.54 1.67
N VAL A 103 18.82 0.70 0.62
CA VAL A 103 17.91 1.85 0.49
C VAL A 103 16.85 1.85 1.60
N LEU A 104 16.42 0.68 2.09
CA LEU A 104 15.52 0.57 3.22
C LEU A 104 16.21 0.91 4.55
N GLU A 105 17.47 0.53 4.72
CA GLU A 105 18.27 0.90 5.88
C GLU A 105 18.48 2.41 5.94
N ASP A 106 18.74 3.05 4.81
CA ASP A 106 18.85 4.51 4.71
C ASP A 106 17.51 5.19 5.02
N LEU A 107 16.39 4.63 4.58
CA LEU A 107 15.07 5.14 4.91
C LEU A 107 14.77 4.99 6.41
N VAL A 108 14.99 3.82 6.99
CA VAL A 108 14.63 3.51 8.38
C VAL A 108 15.61 4.13 9.37
N HIS A 109 16.92 4.00 9.13
CA HIS A 109 17.95 4.42 10.08
C HIS A 109 18.56 5.78 9.76
N GLY A 110 18.55 6.18 8.49
CA GLY A 110 19.03 7.49 8.02
C GLY A 110 18.03 8.62 8.20
N THR A 111 16.78 8.33 8.59
CA THR A 111 15.74 9.32 8.86
C THR A 111 15.22 9.23 10.30
N ASN A 112 14.30 10.13 10.68
CA ASN A 112 13.64 10.05 11.98
C ASN A 112 12.68 8.85 12.14
N LEU A 113 12.50 7.99 11.13
CA LEU A 113 11.83 6.69 11.31
C LEU A 113 12.57 5.79 12.30
N SER A 114 13.88 5.99 12.50
CA SER A 114 14.69 5.32 13.53
C SER A 114 14.09 5.39 14.94
N LYS A 115 13.28 6.41 15.24
CA LYS A 115 12.58 6.58 16.52
C LYS A 115 11.42 5.63 16.74
N TYR A 116 10.93 4.97 15.68
CA TYR A 116 9.70 4.17 15.73
C TYR A 116 9.94 2.65 15.74
N ASN A 117 11.20 2.22 15.91
CA ASN A 117 11.57 0.81 16.05
C ASN A 117 11.14 -0.08 14.87
N TYR A 118 11.30 0.43 13.64
CA TYR A 118 11.05 -0.36 12.45
C TYR A 118 12.13 -1.43 12.23
N SER A 119 11.70 -2.59 11.77
CA SER A 119 12.55 -3.67 11.23
C SER A 119 12.21 -3.88 9.75
N ILE A 120 13.12 -4.50 9.02
CA ILE A 120 13.06 -4.63 7.57
C ILE A 120 12.93 -6.10 7.18
N ILE A 121 11.99 -6.42 6.29
CA ILE A 121 11.93 -7.67 5.54
C ILE A 121 12.15 -7.34 4.07
N HIS A 122 13.23 -7.85 3.52
CA HIS A 122 13.63 -7.70 2.13
C HIS A 122 14.44 -8.92 1.68
N GLN A 123 14.27 -9.31 0.44
CA GLN A 123 15.06 -10.30 -0.27
C GLN A 123 15.04 -9.93 -1.76
N ASP A 124 16.18 -10.03 -2.40
CA ASP A 124 16.32 -9.78 -3.83
C ASP A 124 15.49 -10.80 -4.61
N SER A 125 14.77 -10.32 -5.62
CA SER A 125 13.97 -11.14 -6.55
C SER A 125 14.75 -11.36 -7.86
N PRO A 126 14.33 -12.31 -8.70
CA PRO A 126 14.97 -12.50 -9.99
C PRO A 126 14.54 -11.48 -11.07
N ASP A 127 13.90 -10.36 -10.72
CA ASP A 127 13.58 -9.30 -11.70
C ASP A 127 14.88 -8.70 -12.25
N PRO A 128 15.10 -8.71 -13.57
CA PRO A 128 16.35 -8.21 -14.17
C PRO A 128 16.66 -6.75 -13.85
N ARG A 129 15.65 -5.93 -13.54
CA ARG A 129 15.83 -4.53 -13.17
C ARG A 129 16.26 -4.33 -11.71
N GLY A 130 16.35 -5.42 -10.92
CA GLY A 130 16.68 -5.34 -9.51
C GLY A 130 15.63 -4.58 -8.68
N ILE A 131 14.33 -4.81 -8.93
CA ILE A 131 13.28 -4.17 -8.12
C ILE A 131 12.43 -5.19 -7.39
N ASP A 132 12.22 -4.95 -6.12
CA ASP A 132 11.66 -5.91 -5.17
C ASP A 132 10.39 -5.42 -4.49
N VAL A 133 9.65 -6.38 -3.92
CA VAL A 133 8.66 -6.14 -2.88
C VAL A 133 9.30 -6.35 -1.51
N CYS A 134 8.92 -5.51 -0.57
CA CYS A 134 9.44 -5.60 0.78
C CYS A 134 8.45 -5.00 1.79
N MET A 135 8.79 -5.07 3.07
CA MET A 135 8.06 -4.33 4.08
C MET A 135 8.96 -3.89 5.23
N ILE A 136 8.61 -2.79 5.87
CA ILE A 136 9.08 -2.40 7.18
C ILE A 136 7.93 -2.52 8.18
N TYR A 137 8.24 -2.92 9.42
CA TYR A 137 7.24 -3.11 10.46
C TYR A 137 7.75 -2.66 11.82
N ARG A 138 6.86 -2.12 12.65
CA ARG A 138 7.18 -1.67 14.01
C ARG A 138 7.19 -2.86 14.95
N LYS A 139 8.38 -3.24 15.47
CA LYS A 139 8.57 -4.38 16.39
C LYS A 139 7.84 -4.27 17.72
N ASN A 140 7.46 -3.08 18.12
CA ASN A 140 6.64 -2.87 19.31
C ASN A 140 5.14 -3.04 19.10
N MET A 141 4.69 -3.33 17.89
CA MET A 141 3.29 -3.52 17.54
C MET A 141 3.02 -4.86 16.83
N ILE A 142 3.98 -5.30 16.03
CA ILE A 142 3.84 -6.47 15.14
C ILE A 142 4.99 -7.42 15.42
N ASP A 143 4.68 -8.69 15.68
CA ASP A 143 5.65 -9.78 15.70
C ASP A 143 5.58 -10.56 14.39
N ILE A 144 6.72 -10.89 13.80
CA ILE A 144 6.79 -11.72 12.59
C ILE A 144 6.99 -13.17 13.00
N ILE A 145 5.96 -13.99 12.77
CA ILE A 145 6.02 -15.44 13.03
C ILE A 145 6.89 -16.12 11.98
N SER A 146 6.67 -15.77 10.70
CA SER A 146 7.43 -16.29 9.58
C SER A 146 7.18 -15.44 8.33
N PHE A 147 8.11 -15.47 7.38
CA PHE A 147 7.91 -14.93 6.04
C PHE A 147 8.57 -15.81 4.98
N ARG A 148 8.11 -15.69 3.75
CA ARG A 148 8.67 -16.36 2.56
C ARG A 148 8.43 -15.48 1.33
N TYR A 149 9.35 -15.54 0.40
CA TYR A 149 9.20 -15.02 -0.94
C TYR A 149 8.74 -16.16 -1.85
N LEU A 150 7.54 -16.02 -2.41
CA LEU A 150 6.94 -17.00 -3.30
C LEU A 150 7.30 -16.62 -4.73
N LEU A 151 8.02 -17.51 -5.42
CA LEU A 151 8.35 -17.35 -6.82
C LEU A 151 7.19 -17.88 -7.67
N PRO A 152 6.62 -17.07 -8.56
CA PRO A 152 5.60 -17.54 -9.48
C PRO A 152 6.15 -18.64 -10.40
N PRO A 153 5.36 -19.67 -10.72
CA PRO A 153 5.74 -20.71 -11.67
C PRO A 153 5.68 -20.16 -13.10
N VAL A 154 6.70 -19.40 -13.50
CA VAL A 154 6.75 -18.83 -14.85
C VAL A 154 7.04 -19.95 -15.84
N THR A 155 6.10 -20.20 -16.75
CA THR A 155 6.27 -21.15 -17.88
C THR A 155 6.56 -20.35 -19.15
N GLY A 156 7.67 -20.64 -19.82
CA GLY A 156 8.07 -19.99 -21.08
C GLY A 156 9.59 -19.86 -21.22
N ASP A 157 10.02 -19.22 -22.29
CA ASP A 157 11.43 -19.11 -22.68
C ASP A 157 12.26 -18.16 -21.79
N ASN A 158 11.63 -17.46 -20.83
CA ASN A 158 12.32 -16.58 -19.87
C ASN A 158 11.74 -16.76 -18.46
N PRO A 159 12.14 -17.84 -17.75
CA PRO A 159 11.60 -18.15 -16.42
C PRO A 159 11.99 -17.13 -15.33
N ASP A 160 12.95 -16.24 -15.58
CA ASP A 160 13.56 -15.36 -14.58
C ASP A 160 12.94 -13.95 -14.54
N ALA A 161 11.85 -13.71 -15.25
CA ALA A 161 11.42 -12.35 -15.57
C ALA A 161 10.36 -11.76 -14.65
N THR A 162 10.15 -12.27 -13.42
CA THR A 162 9.11 -11.70 -12.57
C THR A 162 9.49 -11.66 -11.09
N ARG A 163 8.90 -10.69 -10.39
CA ARG A 163 9.12 -10.46 -8.97
C ARG A 163 8.46 -11.53 -8.13
N SER A 164 9.05 -11.78 -6.99
CA SER A 164 8.47 -12.63 -5.94
C SER A 164 7.27 -11.95 -5.27
N VAL A 165 6.35 -12.73 -4.72
CA VAL A 165 5.33 -12.27 -3.80
C VAL A 165 5.83 -12.49 -2.37
N LEU A 166 5.90 -11.42 -1.56
CA LEU A 166 6.21 -11.57 -0.14
C LEU A 166 4.97 -12.06 0.61
N TYR A 167 5.06 -13.24 1.19
CA TYR A 167 4.08 -13.77 2.12
C TYR A 167 4.63 -13.73 3.55
N SER A 168 3.88 -13.14 4.47
CA SER A 168 4.26 -13.05 5.89
C SER A 168 3.11 -13.46 6.80
N ARG A 169 3.44 -14.13 7.89
CA ARG A 169 2.55 -14.35 9.03
C ARG A 169 2.94 -13.38 10.13
N CYS A 170 2.04 -12.42 10.37
CA CYS A 170 2.23 -11.37 11.36
C CYS A 170 1.33 -11.64 12.55
N LEU A 171 1.83 -11.44 13.77
CA LEU A 171 1.03 -11.44 14.98
C LEU A 171 0.74 -10.00 15.38
N PHE A 172 -0.54 -9.64 15.51
CA PHE A 172 -1.01 -8.37 16.01
C PHE A 172 -2.11 -8.60 17.07
N SER A 173 -1.93 -8.07 18.26
CA SER A 173 -2.89 -8.20 19.38
C SER A 173 -3.36 -9.64 19.63
N GLY A 174 -2.49 -10.63 19.49
CA GLY A 174 -2.78 -12.05 19.70
C GLY A 174 -3.36 -12.78 18.48
N ASP A 175 -3.69 -12.09 17.40
CA ASP A 175 -4.22 -12.69 16.18
C ASP A 175 -3.17 -12.79 15.07
N THR A 176 -3.19 -13.93 14.37
CA THR A 176 -2.33 -14.12 13.19
C THR A 176 -2.98 -13.51 11.96
N ILE A 177 -2.25 -12.62 11.29
CA ILE A 177 -2.61 -12.04 10.01
C ILE A 177 -1.70 -12.63 8.95
N HIS A 178 -2.27 -13.12 7.86
CA HIS A 178 -1.58 -13.59 6.67
C HIS A 178 -1.51 -12.42 5.67
N LEU A 179 -0.34 -11.84 5.51
CA LEU A 179 -0.11 -10.67 4.65
C LEU A 179 0.64 -11.09 3.38
N PHE A 180 0.10 -10.72 2.22
CA PHE A 180 0.75 -10.85 0.92
C PHE A 180 1.06 -9.47 0.37
N VAL A 181 2.31 -9.24 -0.06
CA VAL A 181 2.73 -8.02 -0.74
C VAL A 181 3.11 -8.34 -2.17
N ASN A 182 2.52 -7.62 -3.11
CA ASN A 182 2.57 -7.93 -4.54
C ASN A 182 3.11 -6.76 -5.35
N HIS A 183 3.81 -7.10 -6.45
CA HIS A 183 4.06 -6.20 -7.56
C HIS A 183 4.05 -7.01 -8.86
N TRP A 184 2.93 -6.97 -9.56
CA TRP A 184 2.72 -7.78 -10.75
C TRP A 184 3.31 -7.15 -12.01
N PRO A 185 3.59 -7.92 -13.07
CA PRO A 185 4.10 -7.40 -14.32
C PRO A 185 3.21 -6.30 -14.92
N SER A 186 3.85 -5.22 -15.38
CA SER A 186 3.14 -4.10 -15.94
C SER A 186 2.50 -4.46 -17.29
N ARG A 187 1.50 -3.66 -17.71
CA ARG A 187 0.87 -3.80 -19.04
C ARG A 187 1.76 -3.31 -20.19
N ARG A 188 2.94 -2.74 -19.90
CA ARG A 188 3.92 -2.28 -20.88
C ARG A 188 4.65 -3.49 -21.47
N GLY A 189 4.77 -3.54 -22.81
CA GLY A 189 5.49 -4.64 -23.49
C GLY A 189 4.61 -5.72 -24.12
N GLY A 190 3.29 -5.61 -24.04
CA GLY A 190 2.33 -6.54 -24.62
C GLY A 190 1.31 -7.03 -23.61
N ALA A 191 0.07 -6.63 -23.78
CA ALA A 191 -1.01 -6.91 -22.82
C ALA A 191 -1.18 -8.40 -22.53
N LEU A 192 -1.09 -9.26 -23.55
CA LEU A 192 -1.31 -10.71 -23.43
C LEU A 192 -0.21 -11.45 -22.65
N ALA A 193 1.08 -11.12 -22.89
CA ALA A 193 2.17 -11.80 -22.18
C ALA A 193 2.15 -11.47 -20.68
N GLY A 194 1.97 -10.19 -20.34
CA GLY A 194 1.85 -9.76 -18.95
C GLY A 194 0.62 -10.34 -18.24
N GLU A 195 -0.52 -10.45 -18.94
CA GLU A 195 -1.75 -11.04 -18.41
C GLU A 195 -1.56 -12.53 -18.04
N CYS A 196 -0.92 -13.31 -18.91
CA CYS A 196 -0.64 -14.71 -18.62
C CYS A 196 0.18 -14.89 -17.34
N ILE A 197 1.22 -14.06 -17.14
CA ILE A 197 2.03 -14.11 -15.92
C ILE A 197 1.21 -13.67 -14.70
N ARG A 198 0.42 -12.59 -14.81
CA ARG A 198 -0.47 -12.14 -13.73
C ARG A 198 -1.47 -13.23 -13.32
N MET A 199 -2.05 -13.94 -14.30
CA MET A 199 -2.93 -15.09 -14.02
C MET A 199 -2.22 -16.22 -13.27
N GLN A 200 -0.95 -16.51 -13.61
CA GLN A 200 -0.16 -17.51 -12.89
C GLN A 200 0.14 -17.08 -11.44
N ILE A 201 0.44 -15.79 -11.23
CA ILE A 201 0.63 -15.24 -9.88
C ILE A 201 -0.66 -15.33 -9.08
N ALA A 202 -1.79 -14.94 -9.66
CA ALA A 202 -3.12 -15.04 -9.03
C ALA A 202 -3.45 -16.49 -8.63
N GLY A 203 -3.19 -17.45 -9.54
CA GLY A 203 -3.36 -18.89 -9.25
C GLY A 203 -2.48 -19.38 -8.10
N MET A 204 -1.21 -18.96 -8.06
CA MET A 204 -0.29 -19.30 -6.96
C MET A 204 -0.80 -18.73 -5.62
N ILE A 205 -1.27 -17.49 -5.60
CA ILE A 205 -1.86 -16.87 -4.41
C ILE A 205 -3.10 -17.63 -3.99
N ARG A 206 -3.97 -18.00 -4.92
CA ARG A 206 -5.19 -18.77 -4.65
C ARG A 206 -4.86 -20.11 -3.99
N VAL A 207 -3.93 -20.89 -4.54
CA VAL A 207 -3.46 -22.15 -3.93
C VAL A 207 -2.96 -21.92 -2.50
N LYS A 208 -2.28 -20.80 -2.25
CA LYS A 208 -1.81 -20.47 -0.90
C LYS A 208 -2.96 -20.11 0.04
N ILE A 209 -3.98 -19.38 -0.43
CA ILE A 209 -5.21 -19.09 0.32
C ILE A 209 -5.89 -20.39 0.71
N ASP A 210 -6.10 -21.32 -0.23
CA ASP A 210 -6.74 -22.60 0.01
C ASP A 210 -5.97 -23.43 1.04
N SER A 211 -4.64 -23.41 0.99
CA SER A 211 -3.80 -24.05 2.01
C SER A 211 -3.97 -23.44 3.41
N ILE A 212 -4.15 -22.12 3.51
CA ILE A 212 -4.40 -21.45 4.80
C ILE A 212 -5.79 -21.82 5.31
N THR A 213 -6.78 -21.77 4.44
CA THR A 213 -8.18 -22.04 4.76
C THR A 213 -8.40 -23.50 5.21
N SER A 214 -7.73 -24.45 4.58
CA SER A 214 -7.82 -25.88 4.96
C SER A 214 -7.40 -26.16 6.41
N VAL A 215 -6.55 -25.28 6.99
CA VAL A 215 -6.08 -25.40 8.38
C VAL A 215 -6.91 -24.54 9.34
N MET A 216 -7.29 -23.32 8.92
CA MET A 216 -7.88 -22.31 9.80
C MET A 216 -9.39 -22.09 9.57
N ASN A 217 -9.96 -22.77 8.58
CA ASN A 217 -11.33 -22.55 8.11
C ASN A 217 -11.60 -21.09 7.71
N SER A 218 -12.85 -20.67 7.66
CA SER A 218 -13.27 -19.30 7.33
C SER A 218 -12.84 -18.21 8.33
N LYS A 219 -12.04 -18.54 9.36
CA LYS A 219 -11.58 -17.60 10.38
C LYS A 219 -10.22 -16.99 10.09
N ALA A 220 -9.54 -17.42 9.03
CA ALA A 220 -8.24 -16.88 8.68
C ALA A 220 -8.34 -15.39 8.31
N ARG A 221 -7.46 -14.58 8.88
CA ARG A 221 -7.34 -13.15 8.56
C ARG A 221 -6.27 -12.99 7.49
N ILE A 222 -6.71 -12.79 6.25
CA ILE A 222 -5.82 -12.67 5.10
C ILE A 222 -5.94 -11.24 4.55
N ILE A 223 -4.80 -10.65 4.23
CA ILE A 223 -4.68 -9.36 3.56
C ILE A 223 -3.75 -9.57 2.36
N ILE A 224 -4.21 -9.22 1.18
CA ILE A 224 -3.43 -9.24 -0.06
C ILE A 224 -3.40 -7.80 -0.56
N MET A 225 -2.22 -7.21 -0.64
CA MET A 225 -2.05 -5.84 -1.10
C MET A 225 -0.90 -5.73 -2.08
N GLY A 226 -0.94 -4.70 -2.91
CA GLY A 226 0.13 -4.50 -3.87
C GLY A 226 -0.28 -3.66 -5.07
N ASP A 227 0.70 -3.41 -5.93
CA ASP A 227 0.51 -2.96 -7.29
C ASP A 227 0.27 -4.19 -8.17
N PHE A 228 -0.98 -4.42 -8.52
CA PHE A 228 -1.40 -5.56 -9.34
C PHE A 228 -1.25 -5.28 -10.84
N ASN A 229 -0.97 -4.04 -11.24
CA ASN A 229 -0.99 -3.65 -12.65
C ASN A 229 -2.25 -4.13 -13.39
N ALA A 230 -3.32 -4.33 -12.65
CA ALA A 230 -4.65 -4.79 -13.05
C ALA A 230 -5.70 -3.99 -12.27
N THR A 231 -6.86 -3.75 -12.86
CA THR A 231 -8.00 -3.12 -12.18
C THR A 231 -8.86 -4.17 -11.47
N PRO A 232 -9.76 -3.78 -10.55
CA PRO A 232 -10.63 -4.74 -9.86
C PRO A 232 -11.47 -5.61 -10.78
N GLU A 233 -11.75 -5.13 -12.01
CA GLU A 233 -12.57 -5.83 -13.00
C GLU A 233 -11.82 -6.86 -13.83
N ASP A 234 -10.47 -6.85 -13.78
CA ASP A 234 -9.63 -7.75 -14.57
C ASP A 234 -9.70 -9.19 -14.05
N GLN A 235 -9.55 -10.16 -14.96
CA GLN A 235 -9.77 -11.59 -14.68
C GLN A 235 -8.81 -12.16 -13.63
N GLU A 236 -7.57 -11.69 -13.62
CA GLU A 236 -6.57 -12.10 -12.63
C GLU A 236 -6.93 -11.68 -11.19
N ILE A 237 -7.64 -10.55 -11.03
CA ILE A 237 -8.15 -10.13 -9.72
C ILE A 237 -9.38 -10.95 -9.35
N LYS A 238 -10.28 -11.19 -10.31
CA LYS A 238 -11.45 -12.05 -10.10
C LYS A 238 -11.08 -13.47 -9.70
N LEU A 239 -9.99 -14.03 -10.25
CA LEU A 239 -9.48 -15.33 -9.84
C LEU A 239 -9.15 -15.41 -8.33
N ILE A 240 -8.78 -14.30 -7.70
CA ILE A 240 -8.55 -14.25 -6.25
C ILE A 240 -9.88 -14.09 -5.48
N THR A 241 -10.82 -13.29 -6.01
CA THR A 241 -12.02 -12.85 -5.30
C THR A 241 -13.25 -13.73 -5.56
N GLU A 242 -13.27 -14.50 -6.65
CA GLU A 242 -14.36 -15.42 -6.92
C GLU A 242 -14.48 -16.51 -5.83
N ASP A 243 -15.72 -16.78 -5.44
CA ASP A 243 -16.03 -17.84 -4.47
C ASP A 243 -15.82 -19.21 -5.11
N TYR A 244 -14.75 -19.86 -4.70
CA TYR A 244 -14.59 -21.30 -4.90
C TYR A 244 -15.05 -22.00 -3.61
N ASP A 245 -15.42 -23.29 -3.70
CA ASP A 245 -15.94 -24.13 -2.61
C ASP A 245 -15.08 -24.19 -1.32
N SER A 246 -14.14 -23.28 -1.14
CA SER A 246 -13.21 -23.22 0.02
C SER A 246 -13.86 -22.76 1.32
N GLY A 247 -15.11 -22.27 1.26
CA GLY A 247 -15.83 -21.77 2.45
C GLY A 247 -15.29 -20.46 3.02
N MET A 248 -14.41 -19.74 2.27
CA MET A 248 -13.90 -18.42 2.61
C MET A 248 -13.98 -17.50 1.41
N SER A 249 -14.62 -16.36 1.55
CA SER A 249 -14.71 -15.32 0.53
C SER A 249 -13.56 -14.34 0.67
N MET A 250 -12.99 -13.96 -0.47
CA MET A 250 -12.01 -12.86 -0.57
C MET A 250 -12.70 -11.64 -1.18
N ILE A 251 -12.63 -10.53 -0.49
CA ILE A 251 -13.33 -9.28 -0.84
C ILE A 251 -12.33 -8.20 -1.23
N ASN A 252 -12.44 -7.66 -2.44
CA ASN A 252 -11.64 -6.54 -2.87
C ASN A 252 -12.19 -5.22 -2.32
N LEU A 253 -11.58 -4.69 -1.28
CA LEU A 253 -12.01 -3.43 -0.68
C LEU A 253 -11.82 -2.23 -1.61
N SER A 254 -10.91 -2.35 -2.57
CA SER A 254 -10.58 -1.26 -3.50
C SER A 254 -11.68 -0.98 -4.51
N GLU A 255 -12.62 -1.90 -4.75
CA GLU A 255 -13.82 -1.66 -5.56
C GLU A 255 -14.67 -0.50 -5.00
N SER A 256 -14.72 -0.36 -3.67
CA SER A 256 -15.45 0.72 -3.00
C SER A 256 -14.87 2.12 -3.23
N LEU A 257 -13.64 2.20 -3.75
CA LEU A 257 -12.95 3.45 -4.07
C LEU A 257 -13.24 3.93 -5.49
N ALA A 258 -13.94 3.13 -6.30
CA ALA A 258 -14.28 3.45 -7.68
C ALA A 258 -15.13 4.74 -7.78
N GLY A 259 -14.95 5.48 -8.88
CA GLY A 259 -15.67 6.73 -9.14
C GLY A 259 -15.03 7.99 -8.55
N GLY A 260 -13.87 7.86 -7.88
CA GLY A 260 -13.10 8.95 -7.34
C GLY A 260 -11.71 9.11 -7.95
N THR A 261 -10.74 9.49 -7.13
CA THR A 261 -9.32 9.50 -7.46
C THR A 261 -8.81 8.06 -7.36
N GLY A 262 -8.11 7.57 -8.39
CA GLY A 262 -7.42 6.27 -8.34
C GLY A 262 -6.09 6.33 -7.62
N THR A 263 -5.36 5.25 -7.66
CA THR A 263 -3.98 5.16 -7.11
C THR A 263 -2.93 5.53 -8.13
N TYR A 264 -3.22 5.35 -9.41
CA TYR A 264 -2.37 5.64 -10.56
C TYR A 264 -3.13 6.43 -11.62
N ARG A 265 -2.42 7.29 -12.37
CA ARG A 265 -3.08 8.06 -13.43
C ARG A 265 -2.40 7.87 -14.76
N TYR A 266 -3.13 7.28 -15.71
CA TYR A 266 -2.66 7.06 -17.07
C TYR A 266 -3.46 7.86 -18.10
N ARG A 267 -2.79 8.68 -18.90
CA ARG A 267 -3.41 9.52 -19.97
C ARG A 267 -4.64 10.29 -19.50
N GLY A 268 -4.58 10.85 -18.28
CA GLY A 268 -5.67 11.63 -17.72
C GLY A 268 -6.76 10.83 -17.00
N THR A 269 -6.75 9.52 -17.09
CA THR A 269 -7.69 8.63 -16.41
C THR A 269 -7.08 8.07 -15.14
N TRP A 270 -7.83 8.11 -14.03
CA TRP A 270 -7.44 7.47 -12.80
C TRP A 270 -7.78 5.98 -12.83
N GLU A 271 -6.83 5.14 -12.44
CA GLU A 271 -6.98 3.70 -12.29
C GLU A 271 -6.69 3.30 -10.85
N ILE A 272 -7.33 2.23 -10.37
CA ILE A 272 -7.07 1.61 -9.07
C ILE A 272 -6.30 0.32 -9.33
N ILE A 273 -4.98 0.41 -9.40
CA ILE A 273 -4.09 -0.74 -9.63
C ILE A 273 -3.32 -1.15 -8.37
N ASP A 274 -3.20 -0.22 -7.40
CA ASP A 274 -2.77 -0.54 -6.06
C ASP A 274 -4.00 -0.89 -5.24
N GLN A 275 -4.14 -2.16 -4.84
CA GLN A 275 -5.37 -2.70 -4.28
C GLN A 275 -5.14 -3.41 -2.95
N VAL A 276 -6.24 -3.58 -2.21
CA VAL A 276 -6.29 -4.35 -0.96
C VAL A 276 -7.47 -5.31 -1.01
N ILE A 277 -7.17 -6.61 -0.99
CA ILE A 277 -8.12 -7.71 -0.96
C ILE A 277 -8.02 -8.38 0.40
N VAL A 278 -9.13 -8.65 1.04
CA VAL A 278 -9.15 -9.23 2.40
C VAL A 278 -10.09 -10.42 2.48
N SER A 279 -9.84 -11.32 3.44
CA SER A 279 -10.77 -12.39 3.74
C SER A 279 -12.00 -11.90 4.51
N ASP A 280 -13.13 -12.56 4.34
CA ASP A 280 -14.32 -12.36 5.16
C ASP A 280 -14.03 -12.59 6.65
N GLY A 281 -13.10 -13.48 6.99
CA GLY A 281 -12.62 -13.71 8.35
C GLY A 281 -12.00 -12.47 9.01
N LEU A 282 -11.48 -11.50 8.22
CA LEU A 282 -11.04 -10.20 8.73
C LEU A 282 -12.20 -9.21 8.91
N LEU A 283 -13.24 -9.30 8.06
CA LEU A 283 -14.37 -8.36 8.08
C LEU A 283 -15.47 -8.75 9.07
N ASN A 284 -15.72 -10.06 9.21
CA ASN A 284 -16.86 -10.60 9.94
C ASN A 284 -16.51 -11.17 11.32
N CYS A 285 -15.34 -10.88 11.86
CA CYS A 285 -14.95 -11.41 13.17
C CYS A 285 -15.73 -10.75 14.31
N ARG A 286 -16.12 -11.58 15.32
CA ARG A 286 -16.82 -11.11 16.52
C ARG A 286 -15.86 -10.65 17.62
N SER A 287 -14.60 -11.02 17.56
CA SER A 287 -13.55 -10.70 18.53
C SER A 287 -12.18 -10.71 17.88
N GLY A 288 -11.23 -9.99 18.46
CA GLY A 288 -9.87 -9.87 17.97
C GLY A 288 -9.74 -8.82 16.86
N VAL A 289 -8.75 -9.02 16.00
CA VAL A 289 -8.42 -8.07 14.92
C VAL A 289 -9.43 -8.14 13.79
N TYR A 290 -9.93 -6.98 13.39
CA TYR A 290 -10.87 -6.82 12.30
C TYR A 290 -10.63 -5.55 11.49
N SER A 291 -11.28 -5.47 10.34
CA SER A 291 -11.39 -4.25 9.53
C SER A 291 -12.80 -4.17 8.91
N HIS A 292 -13.07 -3.15 8.12
CA HIS A 292 -14.29 -3.07 7.30
C HIS A 292 -14.04 -2.20 6.06
N PRO A 293 -14.88 -2.25 5.02
CA PRO A 293 -14.62 -1.56 3.75
C PRO A 293 -14.31 -0.06 3.88
N GLY A 294 -14.97 0.64 4.80
CA GLY A 294 -14.71 2.06 5.05
C GLY A 294 -13.37 2.38 5.72
N MET A 295 -12.59 1.36 6.10
CA MET A 295 -11.25 1.51 6.68
C MET A 295 -10.13 1.50 5.63
N LEU A 296 -10.44 1.25 4.36
CA LEU A 296 -9.51 1.42 3.25
C LEU A 296 -9.62 2.83 2.68
N ARG A 297 -8.48 3.49 2.49
CA ARG A 297 -8.41 4.80 1.84
C ARG A 297 -7.19 4.96 0.96
N ILE A 298 -7.32 5.72 -0.11
CA ILE A 298 -6.17 6.25 -0.86
C ILE A 298 -5.66 7.48 -0.11
N PHE A 299 -4.37 7.48 0.22
CA PHE A 299 -3.72 8.61 0.87
C PHE A 299 -3.25 9.62 -0.17
N LYS A 300 -3.97 10.74 -0.29
CA LYS A 300 -3.78 11.75 -1.33
C LYS A 300 -3.71 13.19 -0.82
N PRO A 301 -2.81 13.50 0.12
CA PRO A 301 -2.63 14.88 0.54
C PRO A 301 -2.08 15.74 -0.61
N ASP A 302 -2.31 17.05 -0.54
CA ASP A 302 -1.96 17.99 -1.61
C ASP A 302 -0.48 17.91 -2.04
N PHE A 303 0.43 17.60 -1.11
CA PHE A 303 1.85 17.50 -1.44
C PHE A 303 2.22 16.29 -2.30
N LEU A 304 1.39 15.25 -2.37
CA LEU A 304 1.55 14.10 -3.26
C LEU A 304 0.98 14.35 -4.66
N LEU A 305 0.33 15.48 -4.87
CA LEU A 305 -0.37 15.81 -6.10
C LEU A 305 0.26 17.04 -6.77
N LYS A 306 0.17 17.08 -8.09
CA LYS A 306 0.52 18.25 -8.89
C LYS A 306 -0.51 18.45 -9.99
N LYS A 307 -0.58 19.67 -10.56
CA LYS A 307 -1.36 19.91 -11.77
C LYS A 307 -0.79 19.08 -12.92
N ASP A 308 -1.63 18.31 -13.58
CA ASP A 308 -1.23 17.55 -14.75
C ASP A 308 -0.92 18.50 -15.91
N PRO A 309 0.25 18.42 -16.55
CA PRO A 309 0.63 19.32 -17.63
C PRO A 309 -0.09 19.05 -18.96
N LEU A 310 -0.63 17.84 -19.14
CA LEU A 310 -1.21 17.38 -20.41
C LEU A 310 -2.72 17.22 -20.35
N TYR A 311 -3.26 16.84 -19.20
CA TYR A 311 -4.68 16.51 -19.02
C TYR A 311 -5.30 17.35 -17.89
N PRO A 312 -6.59 17.69 -17.98
CA PRO A 312 -7.27 18.42 -16.90
C PRO A 312 -7.21 17.71 -15.56
N GLY A 313 -6.97 18.47 -14.48
CA GLY A 313 -6.97 17.97 -13.10
C GLY A 313 -5.60 17.76 -12.50
N LEU A 314 -5.55 16.95 -11.42
CA LEU A 314 -4.34 16.64 -10.67
C LEU A 314 -3.83 15.24 -11.04
N SER A 315 -2.52 15.06 -11.00
CA SER A 315 -1.84 13.76 -11.10
C SER A 315 -0.94 13.56 -9.89
N PRO A 316 -0.49 12.34 -9.59
CA PRO A 316 0.56 12.13 -8.60
C PRO A 316 1.80 12.98 -8.96
N PHE A 317 2.45 13.49 -7.94
CA PHE A 317 3.72 14.20 -8.12
C PHE A 317 4.85 13.18 -8.20
N SER A 318 5.06 12.65 -9.39
CA SER A 318 6.04 11.63 -9.72
C SER A 318 7.50 12.10 -9.55
N THR A 319 8.40 11.19 -9.31
CA THR A 319 9.86 11.42 -9.34
C THR A 319 10.31 11.74 -10.75
N TRP A 320 9.67 11.11 -11.75
CA TRP A 320 10.07 11.18 -13.15
C TRP A 320 8.89 11.52 -14.08
N THR A 321 9.22 12.06 -15.24
CA THR A 321 8.35 12.11 -16.42
C THR A 321 9.21 11.67 -17.59
N GLY A 322 9.06 10.41 -18.03
CA GLY A 322 10.06 9.76 -18.87
C GLY A 322 11.42 9.75 -18.17
N TYR A 323 12.47 10.25 -18.81
CA TYR A 323 13.81 10.39 -18.22
C TYR A 323 14.02 11.72 -17.47
N ARG A 324 13.04 12.63 -17.50
CA ARG A 324 13.18 13.93 -16.87
C ARG A 324 12.84 13.88 -15.39
N TYR A 325 13.81 14.21 -14.54
CA TYR A 325 13.64 14.32 -13.10
C TYR A 325 12.68 15.45 -12.73
N GLN A 326 11.65 15.14 -11.91
CA GLN A 326 10.67 16.10 -11.40
C GLN A 326 10.88 16.39 -9.91
N GLY A 327 11.50 15.46 -9.19
CA GLY A 327 11.77 15.59 -7.75
C GLY A 327 10.53 15.47 -6.88
N GLY A 328 9.52 14.74 -7.36
CA GLY A 328 8.31 14.40 -6.62
C GLY A 328 8.47 13.18 -5.73
N PHE A 329 7.39 12.50 -5.49
CA PHE A 329 7.27 11.40 -4.54
C PHE A 329 7.15 10.03 -5.23
N SER A 330 6.11 9.84 -6.00
CA SER A 330 5.85 8.65 -6.82
C SER A 330 4.77 8.97 -7.86
N ASP A 331 4.68 8.19 -8.93
CA ASP A 331 3.57 8.19 -9.89
C ASP A 331 2.35 7.39 -9.38
N HIS A 332 2.47 6.76 -8.20
CA HIS A 332 1.40 6.11 -7.45
C HIS A 332 1.03 6.88 -6.18
N LEU A 333 -0.19 6.67 -5.70
CA LEU A 333 -0.66 7.13 -4.39
C LEU A 333 -0.76 5.94 -3.43
N PRO A 334 -0.31 6.10 -2.16
CA PRO A 334 -0.40 5.02 -1.18
C PRO A 334 -1.84 4.62 -0.87
N VAL A 335 -2.05 3.35 -0.56
CA VAL A 335 -3.28 2.84 0.06
C VAL A 335 -3.04 2.47 1.52
N ILE A 336 -4.02 2.77 2.37
CA ILE A 336 -3.94 2.55 3.82
C ILE A 336 -5.17 1.78 4.27
N LEU A 337 -4.94 0.66 4.92
CA LEU A 337 -5.95 -0.13 5.62
C LEU A 337 -5.79 0.04 7.14
N GLU A 338 -6.86 0.36 7.83
CA GLU A 338 -6.88 0.36 9.30
C GLU A 338 -7.37 -0.99 9.84
N LEU A 339 -6.64 -1.50 10.81
CA LEU A 339 -7.03 -2.66 11.61
C LEU A 339 -7.43 -2.19 13.01
N LEU A 340 -8.50 -2.74 13.51
CA LEU A 340 -9.06 -2.48 14.83
C LEU A 340 -9.05 -3.76 15.65
N VAL A 341 -9.15 -3.63 16.97
CA VAL A 341 -9.25 -4.77 17.91
C VAL A 341 -10.53 -4.64 18.72
N ARG A 342 -11.29 -5.74 18.80
CA ARG A 342 -12.48 -5.85 19.65
C ARG A 342 -12.21 -6.64 20.92
#